data_779bf3f1cb192771a6261f2968389bf3
#
_entry.id   779bf3f1cb192771a6261f2968389bf3
#
_cell.length_a   1.000
_cell.length_b   1.000
_cell.length_c   1.000
_cell.angle_alpha   90.00
_cell.angle_beta   90.00
_cell.angle_gamma   90.00
#
_symmetry.space_group_name_H-M   'P 1'
#
loop_
_entity.id
_entity.type
_entity.pdbx_description
1 polymer ?
#
loop_
_entity_poly.entity_id
_entity_poly.type
_entity_poly.pdbx_seq_one_letter_code
_entity_poly.pdbx_strand_id
1 'polypeptide(L)'
;MGCLALNASFEPLTILPIERALRLVIDRKAEVLEADDARFYRSERDRIAAPLVIRLKRFIHVPRRFRRQVTNTFLFARDGYRCQYCGRHRAALRGREFLTRDHVLPASRGGDNSWDNVVTACSPCNNRKASHLPAEIGMHLLKQPHEPNYVELVWAVRRVTQVQAKYIAMFYGEEILDALRRHDQEAEHRHHHHHGEAEHRLTLVS
;
A
#
# COMPACT_ATOMS: atom_id res chain seq x y z
N MET A 1 -11.87 -10.17 0.89
CA MET A 1 -10.73 -10.28 1.82
C MET A 1 -9.81 -11.41 1.37
N GLY A 2 -8.50 -11.27 1.54
CA GLY A 2 -7.52 -12.30 1.20
C GLY A 2 -6.95 -12.96 2.44
N CYS A 3 -6.18 -14.03 2.25
CA CYS A 3 -5.47 -14.79 3.28
C CYS A 3 -3.99 -14.40 3.32
N LEU A 4 -3.44 -14.11 4.48
CA LEU A 4 -2.01 -13.86 4.67
C LEU A 4 -1.24 -15.18 4.56
N ALA A 5 -0.28 -15.25 3.66
CA ALA A 5 0.64 -16.36 3.56
C ALA A 5 1.97 -16.01 4.24
N LEU A 6 2.38 -16.85 5.18
CA LEU A 6 3.68 -16.80 5.83
C LEU A 6 4.61 -17.86 5.24
N ASN A 7 5.90 -17.55 5.25
CA ASN A 7 6.95 -18.53 4.98
C ASN A 7 7.04 -19.55 6.11
N ALA A 8 7.76 -20.65 5.93
CA ALA A 8 8.06 -21.60 6.99
C ALA A 8 8.76 -20.94 8.20
N SER A 9 9.48 -19.85 7.99
CA SER A 9 10.12 -19.00 9.02
C SER A 9 9.19 -17.98 9.67
N PHE A 10 7.88 -18.03 9.42
CA PHE A 10 6.89 -17.00 9.80
C PHE A 10 7.05 -15.63 9.11
N GLU A 11 7.97 -15.49 8.17
CA GLU A 11 8.10 -14.27 7.38
C GLU A 11 6.82 -14.02 6.56
N PRO A 12 6.16 -12.86 6.71
CA PRO A 12 5.01 -12.51 5.89
C PRO A 12 5.40 -12.35 4.41
N LEU A 13 4.76 -13.13 3.54
CA LEU A 13 5.09 -13.17 2.11
C LEU A 13 4.14 -12.30 1.28
N THR A 14 2.85 -12.55 1.40
CA THR A 14 1.83 -11.88 0.57
C THR A 14 0.42 -12.19 1.05
N ILE A 15 -0.54 -11.38 0.59
CA ILE A 15 -1.97 -11.70 0.69
C ILE A 15 -2.37 -12.49 -0.56
N LEU A 16 -2.91 -13.67 -0.37
CA LEU A 16 -3.42 -14.54 -1.43
C LEU A 16 -4.95 -14.45 -1.52
N PRO A 17 -5.55 -14.66 -2.71
CA PRO A 17 -6.96 -15.02 -2.82
C PRO A 17 -7.26 -16.27 -1.97
N ILE A 18 -8.45 -16.30 -1.36
CA ILE A 18 -8.81 -17.41 -0.42
C ILE A 18 -8.79 -18.75 -1.11
N GLU A 19 -9.23 -18.82 -2.36
CA GLU A 19 -9.25 -20.05 -3.17
C GLU A 19 -7.84 -20.64 -3.34
N ARG A 20 -6.84 -19.77 -3.53
CA ARG A 20 -5.44 -20.17 -3.62
C ARG A 20 -4.90 -20.65 -2.27
N ALA A 21 -5.27 -19.98 -1.18
CA ALA A 21 -4.89 -20.41 0.16
C ALA A 21 -5.48 -21.77 0.50
N LEU A 22 -6.78 -21.98 0.23
CA LEU A 22 -7.45 -23.27 0.41
C LEU A 22 -6.77 -24.40 -0.37
N ARG A 23 -6.41 -24.16 -1.65
CA ARG A 23 -5.68 -25.15 -2.45
C ARG A 23 -4.35 -25.54 -1.80
N LEU A 24 -3.59 -24.57 -1.27
CA LEU A 24 -2.33 -24.88 -0.58
C LEU A 24 -2.53 -25.72 0.69
N VAL A 25 -3.63 -25.48 1.43
CA VAL A 25 -3.99 -26.25 2.62
C VAL A 25 -4.43 -27.67 2.25
N ILE A 26 -5.31 -27.83 1.26
CA ILE A 26 -5.80 -29.12 0.76
C ILE A 26 -4.63 -29.97 0.21
N ASP A 27 -3.72 -29.34 -0.55
CA ASP A 27 -2.50 -29.98 -1.07
C ASP A 27 -1.47 -30.30 0.04
N ARG A 28 -1.77 -30.02 1.32
CA ARG A 28 -0.87 -30.15 2.47
C ARG A 28 0.47 -29.40 2.35
N LYS A 29 0.50 -28.36 1.51
CA LYS A 29 1.65 -27.45 1.30
C LYS A 29 1.70 -26.32 2.33
N ALA A 30 0.57 -26.02 2.98
CA ALA A 30 0.43 -25.03 4.04
C ALA A 30 -0.42 -25.59 5.19
N GLU A 31 -0.30 -24.98 6.34
CA GLU A 31 -1.17 -25.18 7.50
C GLU A 31 -1.91 -23.88 7.82
N VAL A 32 -3.11 -23.97 8.37
CA VAL A 32 -3.90 -22.83 8.81
C VAL A 32 -3.44 -22.44 10.22
N LEU A 33 -3.06 -21.19 10.41
CA LEU A 33 -2.74 -20.64 11.73
C LEU A 33 -3.94 -19.89 12.32
N GLU A 34 -4.69 -19.18 11.48
CA GLU A 34 -5.87 -18.42 11.88
C GLU A 34 -6.97 -18.61 10.82
N ALA A 35 -8.19 -18.77 11.27
CA ALA A 35 -9.36 -18.93 10.42
C ALA A 35 -10.52 -18.05 10.90
N ASP A 36 -11.45 -17.77 10.01
CA ASP A 36 -12.73 -17.13 10.31
C ASP A 36 -13.78 -18.23 10.53
N ASP A 37 -14.10 -18.49 11.78
CA ASP A 37 -15.04 -19.52 12.19
C ASP A 37 -16.50 -19.21 11.81
N ALA A 38 -16.78 -18.00 11.33
CA ALA A 38 -18.10 -17.63 10.81
C ALA A 38 -18.27 -17.98 9.32
N ARG A 39 -17.15 -18.20 8.59
CA ARG A 39 -17.14 -18.44 7.14
C ARG A 39 -16.53 -19.79 6.81
N PHE A 40 -17.27 -20.60 6.06
CA PHE A 40 -16.83 -21.94 5.68
C PHE A 40 -16.90 -22.15 4.17
N TYR A 41 -15.91 -22.89 3.67
CA TYR A 41 -15.90 -23.48 2.34
C TYR A 41 -16.19 -24.97 2.43
N ARG A 42 -17.07 -25.46 1.59
CA ARG A 42 -17.48 -26.88 1.58
C ARG A 42 -16.98 -27.55 0.31
N SER A 43 -16.46 -28.75 0.45
CA SER A 43 -16.29 -29.73 -0.62
C SER A 43 -17.26 -30.89 -0.38
N GLU A 44 -17.28 -31.87 -1.26
CA GLU A 44 -18.11 -33.06 -1.08
C GLU A 44 -17.80 -33.85 0.20
N ARG A 45 -16.58 -33.73 0.72
CA ARG A 45 -16.10 -34.52 1.86
C ARG A 45 -15.66 -33.70 3.07
N ASP A 46 -15.37 -32.40 2.88
CA ASP A 46 -14.76 -31.54 3.91
C ASP A 46 -15.45 -30.20 4.05
N ARG A 47 -15.43 -29.69 5.28
CA ARG A 47 -15.80 -28.32 5.63
C ARG A 47 -14.58 -27.64 6.23
N ILE A 48 -14.07 -26.60 5.55
CA ILE A 48 -12.86 -25.87 5.95
C ILE A 48 -13.27 -24.44 6.30
N ALA A 49 -12.90 -23.96 7.49
CA ALA A 49 -13.08 -22.55 7.87
C ALA A 49 -12.24 -21.67 6.94
N ALA A 50 -12.72 -20.45 6.66
CA ALA A 50 -12.02 -19.53 5.75
C ALA A 50 -10.67 -19.12 6.34
N PRO A 51 -9.53 -19.48 5.72
CA PRO A 51 -8.22 -19.17 6.28
C PRO A 51 -7.95 -17.67 6.22
N LEU A 52 -7.57 -17.08 7.36
CA LEU A 52 -7.11 -15.69 7.48
C LEU A 52 -5.59 -15.61 7.39
N VAL A 53 -4.89 -16.60 7.98
CA VAL A 53 -3.45 -16.72 7.97
C VAL A 53 -3.05 -18.18 7.74
N ILE A 54 -2.18 -18.42 6.77
CA ILE A 54 -1.57 -19.73 6.52
C ILE A 54 -0.05 -19.64 6.60
N ARG A 55 0.60 -20.73 7.00
CA ARG A 55 2.05 -20.89 6.97
C ARG A 55 2.43 -21.97 5.97
N LEU A 56 3.38 -21.67 5.10
CA LEU A 56 3.95 -22.66 4.19
C LEU A 56 4.80 -23.67 4.97
N LYS A 57 4.69 -24.96 4.62
CA LYS A 57 5.52 -26.02 5.22
C LYS A 57 6.95 -26.03 4.69
N ARG A 58 7.17 -25.52 3.47
CA ARG A 58 8.49 -25.41 2.85
C ARG A 58 8.92 -23.96 2.83
N PHE A 59 10.20 -23.73 3.15
CA PHE A 59 10.78 -22.40 3.05
C PHE A 59 10.89 -21.97 1.58
N ILE A 60 10.44 -20.74 1.28
CA ILE A 60 10.59 -20.10 -0.03
C ILE A 60 11.60 -18.98 0.12
N HIS A 61 12.66 -19.05 -0.67
CA HIS A 61 13.59 -17.92 -0.76
C HIS A 61 12.96 -16.77 -1.56
N VAL A 62 12.70 -15.65 -0.88
CA VAL A 62 12.24 -14.42 -1.53
C VAL A 62 13.47 -13.57 -1.84
N PRO A 63 13.78 -13.32 -3.13
CA PRO A 63 14.91 -12.47 -3.47
C PRO A 63 14.70 -11.06 -2.91
N ARG A 64 15.59 -10.61 -2.02
CA ARG A 64 15.51 -9.27 -1.40
C ARG A 64 15.78 -8.13 -2.38
N ARG A 65 16.31 -8.44 -3.56
CA ARG A 65 16.62 -7.46 -4.62
C ARG A 65 15.51 -7.40 -5.65
N PHE A 66 14.35 -6.88 -5.27
CA PHE A 66 13.39 -6.44 -6.25
C PHE A 66 13.57 -4.92 -6.43
N ARG A 67 14.39 -4.53 -7.42
CA ARG A 67 14.37 -3.15 -7.94
C ARG A 67 13.01 -2.95 -8.62
N ARG A 68 12.00 -2.61 -7.85
CA ARG A 68 10.71 -2.24 -8.41
C ARG A 68 10.85 -0.88 -9.05
N GLN A 69 10.39 -0.78 -10.30
CA GLN A 69 10.21 0.50 -10.94
C GLN A 69 9.35 1.41 -10.05
N VAL A 70 9.71 2.67 -9.98
CA VAL A 70 8.93 3.65 -9.23
C VAL A 70 7.57 3.83 -9.91
N THR A 71 6.52 3.30 -9.29
CA THR A 71 5.13 3.56 -9.70
C THR A 71 4.53 4.64 -8.81
N ASN A 72 3.52 5.36 -9.32
CA ASN A 72 2.84 6.38 -8.52
C ASN A 72 2.21 5.80 -7.24
N THR A 73 1.65 4.58 -7.33
CA THR A 73 1.06 3.91 -6.16
C THR A 73 2.07 3.74 -5.03
N PHE A 74 3.26 3.24 -5.35
CA PHE A 74 4.30 3.01 -4.35
C PHE A 74 4.96 4.31 -3.90
N LEU A 75 5.15 5.27 -4.81
CA LEU A 75 5.70 6.59 -4.49
C LEU A 75 4.80 7.33 -3.49
N PHE A 76 3.50 7.38 -3.76
CA PHE A 76 2.54 8.04 -2.88
C PHE A 76 2.46 7.35 -1.52
N ALA A 77 2.51 6.00 -1.49
CA ALA A 77 2.54 5.25 -0.23
C ALA A 77 3.81 5.53 0.58
N ARG A 78 5.01 5.56 -0.05
CA ARG A 78 6.27 5.93 0.62
C ARG A 78 6.18 7.28 1.29
N ASP A 79 5.58 8.25 0.61
CA ASP A 79 5.49 9.64 1.07
C ASP A 79 4.24 9.91 1.94
N GLY A 80 3.51 8.84 2.35
CA GLY A 80 2.32 8.92 3.18
C GLY A 80 1.21 9.76 2.53
N TYR A 81 1.08 9.67 1.20
CA TYR A 81 0.11 10.42 0.39
C TYR A 81 0.14 11.93 0.64
N ARG A 82 1.32 12.48 0.96
CA ARG A 82 1.55 13.91 1.23
C ARG A 82 2.48 14.52 0.20
N CYS A 83 2.17 15.75 -0.18
CA CYS A 83 3.09 16.56 -0.96
C CYS A 83 4.38 16.82 -0.16
N GLN A 84 5.53 16.48 -0.71
CA GLN A 84 6.83 16.65 -0.04
C GLN A 84 7.35 18.09 -0.03
N TYR A 85 6.63 19.02 -0.67
CA TYR A 85 6.94 20.45 -0.62
C TYR A 85 6.08 21.22 0.38
N CYS A 86 4.76 21.05 0.36
CA CYS A 86 3.84 21.81 1.20
C CYS A 86 3.19 21.02 2.33
N GLY A 87 3.43 19.70 2.41
CA GLY A 87 2.89 18.83 3.46
C GLY A 87 1.40 18.49 3.32
N ARG A 88 0.66 19.08 2.36
CA ARG A 88 -0.76 18.80 2.20
C ARG A 88 -0.99 17.32 1.87
N HIS A 89 -1.84 16.71 2.66
CA HIS A 89 -2.27 15.32 2.42
C HIS A 89 -3.27 15.26 1.26
N ARG A 90 -3.37 14.12 0.60
CA ARG A 90 -4.30 13.88 -0.51
C ARG A 90 -5.73 14.31 -0.19
N ALA A 91 -6.23 14.01 1.02
CA ALA A 91 -7.58 14.37 1.46
C ALA A 91 -7.81 15.89 1.62
N ALA A 92 -6.74 16.69 1.74
CA ALA A 92 -6.80 18.15 1.85
C ALA A 92 -6.69 18.86 0.49
N LEU A 93 -6.54 18.13 -0.60
CA LEU A 93 -6.52 18.68 -1.95
C LEU A 93 -7.97 18.95 -2.40
N ARG A 94 -8.20 20.08 -3.07
CA ARG A 94 -9.54 20.56 -3.44
C ARG A 94 -9.67 20.75 -4.95
N GLY A 95 -10.89 20.62 -5.44
CA GLY A 95 -11.21 20.86 -6.84
C GLY A 95 -10.45 19.92 -7.78
N ARG A 96 -9.66 20.50 -8.68
CA ARG A 96 -8.85 19.75 -9.66
C ARG A 96 -7.42 19.45 -9.19
N GLU A 97 -7.13 19.66 -7.91
CA GLU A 97 -5.82 19.33 -7.37
C GLU A 97 -5.68 17.80 -7.15
N PHE A 98 -4.53 17.25 -7.45
CA PHE A 98 -4.22 15.83 -7.26
C PHE A 98 -2.75 15.63 -6.93
N LEU A 99 -2.39 14.43 -6.44
CA LEU A 99 -1.00 14.05 -6.25
C LEU A 99 -0.40 13.58 -7.57
N THR A 100 0.83 13.98 -7.79
CA THR A 100 1.63 13.66 -8.96
C THR A 100 3.05 13.29 -8.55
N ARG A 101 3.78 12.64 -9.43
CA ARG A 101 5.22 12.44 -9.32
C ARG A 101 5.93 13.69 -9.79
N ASP A 102 6.91 14.12 -9.01
CA ASP A 102 7.85 15.15 -9.41
C ASP A 102 9.29 14.66 -9.30
N HIS A 103 10.14 15.09 -10.23
CA HIS A 103 11.57 14.81 -10.22
C HIS A 103 12.29 15.96 -9.52
N VAL A 104 12.97 15.70 -8.40
CA VAL A 104 13.70 16.73 -7.64
C VAL A 104 14.73 17.40 -8.54
N LEU A 105 15.63 16.63 -9.19
CA LEU A 105 16.37 17.05 -10.36
C LEU A 105 15.48 16.83 -11.59
N PRO A 106 15.04 17.89 -12.29
CA PRO A 106 14.14 17.77 -13.43
C PRO A 106 14.68 16.84 -14.53
N ALA A 107 13.78 16.08 -15.18
CA ALA A 107 14.16 15.21 -16.29
C ALA A 107 14.81 15.99 -17.44
N SER A 108 14.37 17.24 -17.70
CA SER A 108 14.99 18.14 -18.68
C SER A 108 16.44 18.55 -18.33
N ARG A 109 16.85 18.32 -17.09
CA ARG A 109 18.21 18.61 -16.57
C ARG A 109 19.00 17.33 -16.27
N GLY A 110 18.55 16.17 -16.78
CA GLY A 110 19.21 14.88 -16.61
C GLY A 110 18.75 14.08 -15.39
N GLY A 111 17.68 14.49 -14.72
CA GLY A 111 17.10 13.73 -13.60
C GLY A 111 16.50 12.43 -14.08
N ASP A 112 16.79 11.34 -13.37
CA ASP A 112 16.28 10.01 -13.63
C ASP A 112 14.99 9.70 -12.84
N ASN A 113 14.39 8.55 -13.13
CA ASN A 113 13.19 8.07 -12.46
C ASN A 113 13.54 7.08 -11.32
N SER A 114 14.56 7.42 -10.52
CA SER A 114 14.98 6.64 -9.35
C SER A 114 14.25 7.04 -8.08
N TRP A 115 14.28 6.16 -7.07
CA TRP A 115 13.72 6.42 -5.76
C TRP A 115 14.36 7.62 -5.05
N ASP A 116 15.64 7.90 -5.35
CA ASP A 116 16.41 8.99 -4.76
C ASP A 116 16.18 10.33 -5.46
N ASN A 117 15.49 10.33 -6.62
CA ASN A 117 15.21 11.55 -7.37
C ASN A 117 13.72 11.89 -7.49
N VAL A 118 12.80 11.01 -7.13
CA VAL A 118 11.36 11.29 -7.27
C VAL A 118 10.66 11.44 -5.94
N VAL A 119 9.70 12.37 -5.88
CA VAL A 119 8.88 12.66 -4.70
C VAL A 119 7.41 12.83 -5.08
N THR A 120 6.53 12.64 -4.10
CA THR A 120 5.12 13.00 -4.22
C THR A 120 4.97 14.51 -4.12
N ALA A 121 4.33 15.12 -5.11
CA ALA A 121 3.97 16.54 -5.10
C ALA A 121 2.48 16.71 -5.39
N CYS A 122 1.84 17.73 -4.83
CA CYS A 122 0.53 18.16 -5.33
C CYS A 122 0.70 18.91 -6.66
N SER A 123 -0.31 18.86 -7.53
CA SER A 123 -0.26 19.52 -8.84
C SER A 123 0.12 21.02 -8.77
N PRO A 124 -0.35 21.84 -7.79
CA PRO A 124 0.11 23.22 -7.68
C PRO A 124 1.61 23.37 -7.38
N CYS A 125 2.16 22.53 -6.47
CA CYS A 125 3.59 22.60 -6.15
C CYS A 125 4.44 22.09 -7.32
N ASN A 126 4.02 21.02 -7.99
CA ASN A 126 4.73 20.50 -9.16
C ASN A 126 4.74 21.52 -10.31
N ASN A 127 3.59 22.15 -10.60
CA ASN A 127 3.49 23.19 -11.62
C ASN A 127 4.36 24.42 -11.27
N ARG A 128 4.36 24.84 -9.98
CA ARG A 128 5.23 25.95 -9.52
C ARG A 128 6.70 25.61 -9.68
N LYS A 129 7.09 24.37 -9.37
CA LYS A 129 8.48 23.93 -9.48
C LYS A 129 8.92 23.84 -10.95
N ALA A 130 8.08 23.30 -11.82
CA ALA A 130 8.38 23.12 -13.23
C ALA A 130 9.78 22.46 -13.45
N SER A 131 10.65 23.08 -14.27
CA SER A 131 12.00 22.61 -14.57
C SER A 131 13.10 23.21 -13.66
N HIS A 132 12.72 23.85 -12.54
CA HIS A 132 13.69 24.41 -11.59
C HIS A 132 14.08 23.38 -10.53
N LEU A 133 15.27 23.53 -9.95
CA LEU A 133 15.60 22.90 -8.70
C LEU A 133 14.80 23.53 -7.55
N PRO A 134 14.37 22.77 -6.53
CA PRO A 134 13.62 23.36 -5.41
C PRO A 134 14.31 24.57 -4.79
N ALA A 135 15.61 24.52 -4.58
CA ALA A 135 16.39 25.62 -3.98
C ALA A 135 16.40 26.88 -4.83
N GLU A 136 16.34 26.78 -6.17
CA GLU A 136 16.36 27.94 -7.08
C GLU A 136 15.11 28.83 -6.94
N ILE A 137 14.02 28.26 -6.43
CA ILE A 137 12.73 28.94 -6.29
C ILE A 137 12.23 28.98 -4.84
N GLY A 138 13.14 28.79 -3.88
CA GLY A 138 12.82 28.83 -2.45
C GLY A 138 11.87 27.74 -1.99
N MET A 139 11.85 26.58 -2.66
CA MET A 139 11.12 25.41 -2.22
C MET A 139 12.06 24.44 -1.49
N HIS A 140 11.54 23.79 -0.47
CA HIS A 140 12.29 22.82 0.31
C HIS A 140 11.54 21.50 0.38
N LEU A 141 12.28 20.38 0.41
CA LEU A 141 11.72 19.07 0.66
C LEU A 141 11.52 18.84 2.15
N LEU A 142 10.39 18.30 2.54
CA LEU A 142 10.11 17.89 3.92
C LEU A 142 10.98 16.70 4.33
N LYS A 143 11.22 15.79 3.38
CA LYS A 143 12.12 14.65 3.55
C LYS A 143 12.94 14.45 2.27
N GLN A 144 14.18 14.03 2.43
CA GLN A 144 14.99 13.63 1.29
C GLN A 144 14.41 12.33 0.68
N PRO A 145 14.30 12.25 -0.66
CA PRO A 145 13.87 11.03 -1.31
C PRO A 145 14.89 9.91 -1.05
N HIS A 146 14.39 8.70 -0.87
CA HIS A 146 15.21 7.50 -0.62
C HIS A 146 14.49 6.25 -1.15
N GLU A 147 15.24 5.20 -1.40
CA GLU A 147 14.66 3.90 -1.74
C GLU A 147 13.96 3.33 -0.50
N PRO A 148 12.64 3.05 -0.57
CA PRO A 148 11.90 2.53 0.57
C PRO A 148 12.30 1.08 0.87
N ASN A 149 12.16 0.66 2.12
CA ASN A 149 12.25 -0.74 2.46
C ASN A 149 11.15 -1.53 1.71
N TYR A 150 11.53 -2.66 1.11
CA TYR A 150 10.60 -3.52 0.37
C TYR A 150 9.35 -3.89 1.18
N VAL A 151 9.52 -4.13 2.47
CA VAL A 151 8.45 -4.49 3.39
C VAL A 151 7.45 -3.35 3.56
N GLU A 152 7.94 -2.14 3.86
CA GLU A 152 7.10 -0.95 3.97
C GLU A 152 6.29 -0.73 2.70
N LEU A 153 6.92 -0.93 1.54
CA LEU A 153 6.29 -0.73 0.26
C LEU A 153 5.20 -1.76 -0.06
N VAL A 154 5.46 -3.03 0.23
CA VAL A 154 4.51 -4.12 -0.05
C VAL A 154 3.28 -4.03 0.83
N TRP A 155 3.48 -3.71 2.09
CA TRP A 155 2.38 -3.68 3.05
C TRP A 155 1.63 -2.34 3.06
N ALA A 156 2.31 -1.22 2.75
CA ALA A 156 1.67 0.10 2.66
C ALA A 156 0.58 0.21 1.58
N VAL A 157 0.51 -0.69 0.61
CA VAL A 157 -0.50 -0.70 -0.46
C VAL A 157 -1.53 -1.82 -0.32
N ARG A 158 -1.51 -2.57 0.77
CA ARG A 158 -2.40 -3.73 0.99
C ARG A 158 -3.34 -3.49 2.15
N ARG A 159 -4.60 -3.92 1.96
CA ARG A 159 -5.54 -4.01 3.07
C ARG A 159 -5.28 -5.29 3.84
N VAL A 160 -5.06 -5.16 5.14
CA VAL A 160 -4.84 -6.27 6.08
C VAL A 160 -5.85 -6.20 7.22
N THR A 161 -6.28 -7.35 7.71
CA THR A 161 -7.11 -7.42 8.91
C THR A 161 -6.25 -7.21 10.15
N GLN A 162 -6.87 -6.93 11.31
CA GLN A 162 -6.15 -6.81 12.58
C GLN A 162 -5.35 -8.07 12.91
N VAL A 163 -5.89 -9.26 12.65
CA VAL A 163 -5.21 -10.55 12.84
C VAL A 163 -3.97 -10.63 11.94
N GLN A 164 -4.09 -10.27 10.67
CA GLN A 164 -2.97 -10.28 9.72
C GLN A 164 -1.90 -9.24 10.09
N ALA A 165 -2.32 -8.03 10.52
CA ALA A 165 -1.43 -6.98 10.99
C ALA A 165 -0.57 -7.43 12.16
N LYS A 166 -1.15 -8.20 13.12
CA LYS A 166 -0.42 -8.79 14.24
C LYS A 166 0.76 -9.65 13.78
N TYR A 167 0.54 -10.57 12.82
CA TYR A 167 1.62 -11.42 12.30
C TYR A 167 2.69 -10.63 11.56
N ILE A 168 2.30 -9.57 10.84
CA ILE A 168 3.23 -8.70 10.13
C ILE A 168 4.11 -7.94 11.15
N ALA A 169 3.49 -7.38 12.20
CA ALA A 169 4.19 -6.67 13.25
C ALA A 169 5.12 -7.57 14.09
N MET A 170 4.70 -8.80 14.37
CA MET A 170 5.55 -9.77 15.10
C MET A 170 6.86 -10.06 14.37
N PHE A 171 6.87 -10.00 13.04
CA PHE A 171 8.06 -10.29 12.25
C PHE A 171 8.90 -9.04 11.92
N TYR A 172 8.26 -7.92 11.60
CA TYR A 172 8.91 -6.70 11.12
C TYR A 172 9.00 -5.58 12.17
N GLY A 173 8.41 -5.76 13.34
CA GLY A 173 8.31 -4.74 14.39
C GLY A 173 7.01 -3.92 14.29
N GLU A 174 6.68 -3.23 15.38
CA GLU A 174 5.42 -2.47 15.48
C GLU A 174 5.39 -1.20 14.63
N GLU A 175 6.53 -0.67 14.25
CA GLU A 175 6.64 0.53 13.39
C GLU A 175 5.90 0.36 12.06
N ILE A 176 5.79 -0.88 11.56
CA ILE A 176 5.06 -1.17 10.33
C ILE A 176 3.54 -1.00 10.49
N LEU A 177 3.02 -1.12 11.72
CA LEU A 177 1.59 -0.93 12.00
C LEU A 177 1.12 0.49 11.69
N ASP A 178 1.96 1.48 11.88
CA ASP A 178 1.63 2.87 11.56
C ASP A 178 1.51 3.10 10.04
N ALA A 179 2.33 2.40 9.26
CA ALA A 179 2.20 2.41 7.81
C ALA A 179 0.91 1.71 7.34
N LEU A 180 0.53 0.59 7.98
CA LEU A 180 -0.69 -0.16 7.69
C LEU A 180 -1.95 0.63 8.09
N ARG A 181 -1.97 1.26 9.27
CA ARG A 181 -3.10 2.08 9.76
C ARG A 181 -3.36 3.30 8.89
N ARG A 182 -2.32 3.96 8.41
CA ARG A 182 -2.45 5.10 7.48
C ARG A 182 -3.17 4.71 6.19
N HIS A 183 -2.93 3.50 5.70
CA HIS A 183 -3.59 2.99 4.50
C HIS A 183 -5.08 2.70 4.71
N ASP A 184 -5.47 2.17 5.86
CA ASP A 184 -6.87 1.84 6.16
C ASP A 184 -7.71 3.12 6.33
N GLN A 185 -7.21 4.14 7.01
CA GLN A 185 -7.89 5.44 7.14
C GLN A 185 -8.13 6.11 5.78
N GLU A 186 -7.21 5.95 4.84
CA GLU A 186 -7.35 6.49 3.49
C GLU A 186 -8.33 5.71 2.62
N ALA A 187 -8.48 4.43 2.89
CA ALA A 187 -9.45 3.58 2.19
C ALA A 187 -10.89 3.91 2.62
N GLU A 188 -11.11 4.22 3.91
CA GLU A 188 -12.42 4.63 4.44
C GLU A 188 -12.84 6.00 3.92
N HIS A 189 -11.92 6.97 3.82
CA HIS A 189 -12.20 8.28 3.23
C HIS A 189 -12.60 8.21 1.74
N ARG A 190 -12.12 7.21 0.99
CA ARG A 190 -12.53 7.00 -0.40
C ARG A 190 -13.97 6.52 -0.54
N HIS A 191 -14.48 5.72 0.39
CA HIS A 191 -15.86 5.24 0.36
C HIS A 191 -16.87 6.34 0.70
N HIS A 192 -16.54 7.24 1.61
CA HIS A 192 -17.44 8.35 1.98
C HIS A 192 -17.58 9.41 0.87
N HIS A 193 -16.54 9.68 0.07
CA HIS A 193 -16.63 10.65 -1.03
C HIS A 193 -17.44 10.13 -2.23
N HIS A 194 -17.45 8.84 -2.52
CA HIS A 194 -18.25 8.29 -3.61
C HIS A 194 -19.75 8.18 -3.29
N HIS A 195 -20.14 8.07 -2.02
CA HIS A 195 -21.56 8.08 -1.64
C HIS A 195 -22.17 9.50 -1.59
N GLY A 196 -21.38 10.51 -1.22
CA GLY A 196 -21.87 11.91 -1.19
C GLY A 196 -22.15 12.51 -2.58
N GLU A 197 -21.42 12.10 -3.62
CA GLU A 197 -21.66 12.58 -4.99
C GLU A 197 -22.84 11.87 -5.68
N ALA A 198 -23.20 10.67 -5.27
CA ALA A 198 -24.36 9.93 -5.79
C ALA A 198 -25.68 10.49 -5.24
N GLU A 199 -25.73 10.90 -3.97
CA GLU A 199 -26.93 11.50 -3.38
C GLU A 199 -27.20 12.93 -3.89
N HIS A 200 -26.17 13.71 -4.23
CA HIS A 200 -26.35 15.08 -4.75
C HIS A 200 -26.81 15.12 -6.22
N ARG A 201 -26.65 14.01 -6.97
CA ARG A 201 -27.20 13.90 -8.35
C ARG A 201 -28.66 13.51 -8.41
N LEU A 202 -29.22 12.92 -7.36
CA LEU A 202 -30.62 12.51 -7.30
C LEU A 202 -31.57 13.63 -6.85
N THR A 203 -31.06 14.71 -6.24
CA THR A 203 -31.87 15.85 -5.76
C THR A 203 -31.99 17.01 -6.76
N LEU A 204 -31.37 16.92 -7.93
CA LEU A 204 -31.44 17.95 -8.99
C LEU A 204 -32.34 17.56 -10.20
N VAL A 205 -33.11 16.47 -10.09
CA VAL A 205 -34.06 16.01 -11.12
C VAL A 205 -35.43 15.74 -10.49
N SER A 206 -35.96 16.70 -9.77
CA SER A 206 -37.36 16.74 -9.37
C SER A 206 -37.86 18.18 -9.39
#